data_4a6addf33455744306212a92c9cce44b
#
_entry.id   4a6addf33455744306212a92c9cce44b
#
_cell.length_a   1.000
_cell.length_b   1.000
_cell.length_c   1.000
_cell.angle_alpha   90.00
_cell.angle_beta   90.00
_cell.angle_gamma   90.00
#
_symmetry.space_group_name_H-M   'P 1'
#
loop_
_entity.id
_entity.type
_entity.pdbx_description
1 polymer ?
#
loop_
_entity_poly.entity_id
_entity_poly.type
_entity_poly.pdbx_seq_one_letter_code
_entity_poly.pdbx_strand_id
1 'polypeptide(L)'
;MNGRVAVIKTRPETVLEDTERVMKIAGFEDALDKGATTILKDNISWHYPMPGANTTPWQLEGVILALLNNGYRDLVAVENKTVVTRPEKGRYMNKYDRVYQKYDIPILLNFEDKDMKWIRYEPKAQMRVLNHIYPEGIHIPDYFFGKNIVQLPTMKCHIYTTTTGAMKNAFGGLLNTRRHYTHSWIHETLVDLLQIQYEIHSGLFAVMDGTTAGNGPGPRTLQPVNANYLLASADQVAIDAVAAKMMGFEPMSLPYIRIAHEEGLGIGKPEEITVVGEDISGVNLHFTVGDNLASIAGDVLWFGPLKRFQKLFFHTPLVGLFVWASDFYHDKVWWNTKGVKAYRQWLQESPWGRLFDRY
;
A
#
# COMPACT_ATOMS: atom_id res chain seq x y z
N MET A 1 16.23 -4.12 -13.81
CA MET A 1 14.80 -3.66 -13.86
C MET A 1 14.71 -2.62 -14.95
N ASN A 2 13.60 -2.56 -15.67
CA ASN A 2 13.53 -1.72 -16.90
C ASN A 2 12.77 -0.39 -16.69
N GLY A 3 12.41 -0.03 -15.46
CA GLY A 3 11.74 1.23 -15.12
C GLY A 3 10.44 1.48 -15.90
N ARG A 4 9.75 0.43 -16.38
CA ARG A 4 8.54 0.57 -17.17
C ARG A 4 7.32 0.71 -16.28
N VAL A 5 6.55 1.79 -16.45
CA VAL A 5 5.30 2.02 -15.75
C VAL A 5 4.18 2.23 -16.76
N ALA A 6 3.16 1.39 -16.72
CA ALA A 6 1.95 1.60 -17.52
C ALA A 6 0.98 2.51 -16.77
N VAL A 7 0.39 3.47 -17.48
CA VAL A 7 -0.65 4.36 -16.95
C VAL A 7 -1.83 4.38 -17.90
N ILE A 8 -3.03 4.19 -17.38
CA ILE A 8 -4.27 4.24 -18.16
C ILE A 8 -5.26 5.15 -17.44
N LYS A 9 -5.92 6.03 -18.19
CA LYS A 9 -7.10 6.74 -17.73
C LYS A 9 -8.31 5.81 -17.84
N THR A 10 -9.12 5.73 -16.78
CA THR A 10 -10.22 4.77 -16.68
C THR A 10 -11.51 5.41 -16.18
N ARG A 11 -12.60 4.66 -16.29
CA ARG A 11 -13.95 5.03 -15.85
C ARG A 11 -14.68 3.80 -15.28
N PRO A 12 -15.75 3.99 -14.49
CA PRO A 12 -16.46 2.87 -13.84
C PRO A 12 -16.92 1.76 -14.77
N GLU A 13 -17.28 2.10 -16.03
CA GLU A 13 -17.81 1.14 -16.99
C GLU A 13 -16.75 0.22 -17.57
N THR A 14 -15.48 0.64 -17.56
CA THR A 14 -14.37 -0.10 -18.22
C THR A 14 -13.26 -0.51 -17.26
N VAL A 15 -13.37 -0.16 -15.97
CA VAL A 15 -12.27 -0.30 -15.01
C VAL A 15 -11.73 -1.73 -14.87
N LEU A 16 -12.56 -2.75 -14.99
CA LEU A 16 -12.11 -4.14 -14.92
C LEU A 16 -11.28 -4.53 -16.15
N GLU A 17 -11.74 -4.17 -17.35
CA GLU A 17 -11.01 -4.37 -18.60
C GLU A 17 -9.73 -3.51 -18.65
N ASP A 18 -9.82 -2.28 -18.20
CA ASP A 18 -8.67 -1.36 -18.13
C ASP A 18 -7.62 -1.86 -17.13
N THR A 19 -8.02 -2.55 -16.06
CA THR A 19 -7.07 -3.18 -15.13
C THR A 19 -6.29 -4.30 -15.82
N GLU A 20 -6.94 -5.19 -16.56
CA GLU A 20 -6.23 -6.21 -17.35
C GLU A 20 -5.32 -5.56 -18.39
N ARG A 21 -5.80 -4.54 -19.08
CA ARG A 21 -5.02 -3.83 -20.10
C ARG A 21 -3.78 -3.16 -19.51
N VAL A 22 -3.88 -2.44 -18.38
CA VAL A 22 -2.72 -1.79 -17.76
C VAL A 22 -1.68 -2.81 -17.29
N MET A 23 -2.12 -3.94 -16.74
CA MET A 23 -1.24 -5.03 -16.32
C MET A 23 -0.49 -5.63 -17.53
N LYS A 24 -1.17 -5.90 -18.64
CA LYS A 24 -0.56 -6.42 -19.89
C LYS A 24 0.47 -5.45 -20.46
N ILE A 25 0.14 -4.16 -20.56
CA ILE A 25 1.06 -3.14 -21.05
C ILE A 25 2.29 -3.02 -20.13
N ALA A 26 2.12 -3.21 -18.82
CA ALA A 26 3.21 -3.20 -17.86
C ALA A 26 4.07 -4.49 -17.92
N GLY A 27 3.61 -5.56 -18.59
CA GLY A 27 4.36 -6.81 -18.75
C GLY A 27 4.28 -7.72 -17.52
N PHE A 28 3.12 -7.84 -16.88
CA PHE A 28 2.97 -8.67 -15.68
C PHE A 28 3.29 -10.15 -15.92
N GLU A 29 3.06 -10.66 -17.14
CA GLU A 29 3.33 -12.05 -17.49
C GLU A 29 4.82 -12.39 -17.51
N ASP A 30 5.69 -11.41 -17.76
CA ASP A 30 7.14 -11.56 -17.66
C ASP A 30 7.65 -11.41 -16.21
N ALA A 31 6.88 -10.74 -15.37
CA ALA A 31 7.25 -10.43 -13.99
C ALA A 31 6.79 -11.47 -12.96
N LEU A 32 5.76 -12.25 -13.30
CA LEU A 32 5.14 -13.23 -12.40
C LEU A 32 5.28 -14.64 -12.96
N ASP A 33 5.68 -15.58 -12.10
CA ASP A 33 5.74 -17.01 -12.43
C ASP A 33 4.34 -17.62 -12.41
N LYS A 34 3.86 -18.13 -13.57
CA LYS A 34 2.56 -18.80 -13.68
C LYS A 34 2.46 -20.10 -12.88
N GLY A 35 3.59 -20.73 -12.56
CA GLY A 35 3.66 -21.96 -11.78
C GLY A 35 3.62 -21.73 -10.26
N ALA A 36 3.81 -20.50 -9.80
CA ALA A 36 3.83 -20.16 -8.39
C ALA A 36 2.48 -19.59 -7.92
N THR A 37 2.13 -19.88 -6.67
CA THR A 37 1.00 -19.22 -5.99
C THR A 37 1.17 -17.70 -6.07
N THR A 38 0.11 -16.97 -6.38
CA THR A 38 0.13 -15.50 -6.43
C THR A 38 -0.61 -14.90 -5.24
N ILE A 39 0.11 -14.19 -4.39
CA ILE A 39 -0.42 -13.48 -3.23
C ILE A 39 -1.00 -12.15 -3.70
N LEU A 40 -2.28 -11.93 -3.43
CA LEU A 40 -2.95 -10.64 -3.56
C LEU A 40 -2.76 -9.86 -2.26
N LYS A 41 -1.93 -8.81 -2.29
CA LYS A 41 -1.69 -7.98 -1.13
C LYS A 41 -2.47 -6.68 -1.21
N ASP A 42 -3.67 -6.71 -0.68
CA ASP A 42 -4.51 -5.53 -0.52
C ASP A 42 -3.93 -4.51 0.48
N ASN A 43 -4.50 -3.33 0.47
CA ASN A 43 -4.18 -2.23 1.38
C ASN A 43 -5.42 -1.87 2.19
N ILE A 44 -5.46 -2.28 3.44
CA ILE A 44 -6.46 -1.83 4.42
C ILE A 44 -5.77 -0.89 5.41
N SER A 45 -5.66 0.39 5.04
CA SER A 45 -5.09 1.41 5.91
C SER A 45 -6.03 1.77 7.06
N TRP A 46 -7.32 1.62 6.83
CA TRP A 46 -8.36 1.85 7.82
C TRP A 46 -9.54 0.90 7.60
N HIS A 47 -10.14 0.43 8.68
CA HIS A 47 -11.31 -0.47 8.59
C HIS A 47 -12.59 0.22 8.12
N TYR A 48 -12.65 1.57 8.11
CA TYR A 48 -13.75 2.30 7.46
C TYR A 48 -13.49 2.49 5.97
N PRO A 49 -14.56 2.55 5.14
CA PRO A 49 -14.44 2.67 3.69
C PRO A 49 -14.19 4.13 3.27
N MET A 50 -13.10 4.71 3.77
CA MET A 50 -12.70 6.07 3.40
C MET A 50 -12.20 6.08 1.96
N PRO A 51 -12.83 6.83 1.03
CA PRO A 51 -12.41 6.86 -0.36
C PRO A 51 -10.98 7.36 -0.50
N GLY A 52 -10.19 6.68 -1.34
CA GLY A 52 -8.78 6.96 -1.53
C GLY A 52 -7.86 6.43 -0.42
N ALA A 53 -8.38 5.73 0.60
CA ALA A 53 -7.56 5.19 1.69
C ALA A 53 -7.19 3.71 1.54
N ASN A 54 -8.06 2.92 0.96
CA ASN A 54 -7.94 1.46 0.88
C ASN A 54 -7.97 0.98 -0.57
N THR A 55 -7.52 -0.23 -0.83
CA THR A 55 -7.77 -0.94 -2.08
C THR A 55 -9.25 -0.87 -2.43
N THR A 56 -9.60 -0.65 -3.67
CA THR A 56 -11.00 -0.64 -4.09
C THR A 56 -11.46 -2.04 -4.53
N PRO A 57 -12.75 -2.36 -4.40
CA PRO A 57 -13.24 -3.67 -4.82
C PRO A 57 -13.05 -3.93 -6.32
N TRP A 58 -13.15 -2.91 -7.18
CA TRP A 58 -12.88 -3.07 -8.62
C TRP A 58 -11.40 -3.24 -8.95
N GLN A 59 -10.47 -2.61 -8.19
CA GLN A 59 -9.04 -2.88 -8.32
C GLN A 59 -8.75 -4.35 -8.00
N LEU A 60 -9.27 -4.84 -6.89
CA LEU A 60 -9.12 -6.22 -6.47
C LEU A 60 -9.73 -7.18 -7.50
N GLU A 61 -10.97 -6.94 -7.92
CA GLU A 61 -11.67 -7.76 -8.90
C GLU A 61 -10.98 -7.74 -10.26
N GLY A 62 -10.58 -6.58 -10.75
CA GLY A 62 -9.88 -6.43 -12.03
C GLY A 62 -8.55 -7.18 -12.05
N VAL A 63 -7.79 -7.15 -10.97
CA VAL A 63 -6.52 -7.90 -10.85
C VAL A 63 -6.78 -9.41 -10.80
N ILE A 64 -7.78 -9.87 -10.06
CA ILE A 64 -8.16 -11.29 -10.02
C ILE A 64 -8.54 -11.77 -11.43
N LEU A 65 -9.40 -11.02 -12.13
CA LEU A 65 -9.81 -11.35 -13.50
C LEU A 65 -8.63 -11.38 -14.47
N ALA A 66 -7.76 -10.36 -14.41
CA ALA A 66 -6.57 -10.31 -15.26
C ALA A 66 -5.66 -11.53 -15.05
N LEU A 67 -5.43 -11.92 -13.81
CA LEU A 67 -4.63 -13.10 -13.48
C LEU A 67 -5.30 -14.40 -13.99
N LEU A 68 -6.58 -14.61 -13.68
CA LEU A 68 -7.32 -15.80 -14.08
C LEU A 68 -7.42 -15.94 -15.62
N ASN A 69 -7.71 -14.84 -16.34
CA ASN A 69 -7.80 -14.81 -17.80
C ASN A 69 -6.47 -15.18 -18.47
N ASN A 70 -5.34 -14.91 -17.80
CA ASN A 70 -4.01 -15.17 -18.33
C ASN A 70 -3.31 -16.41 -17.71
N GLY A 71 -4.10 -17.29 -17.07
CA GLY A 71 -3.67 -18.63 -16.70
C GLY A 71 -3.08 -18.79 -15.31
N TYR A 72 -3.06 -17.74 -14.48
CA TYR A 72 -2.72 -17.84 -13.06
C TYR A 72 -3.91 -18.45 -12.30
N ARG A 73 -3.74 -19.62 -11.69
CA ARG A 73 -4.85 -20.38 -11.08
C ARG A 73 -4.79 -20.42 -9.57
N ASP A 74 -3.61 -20.35 -8.99
CA ASP A 74 -3.39 -20.43 -7.55
C ASP A 74 -3.26 -19.02 -6.99
N LEU A 75 -4.40 -18.41 -6.65
CA LEU A 75 -4.50 -17.06 -6.10
C LEU A 75 -4.91 -17.14 -4.63
N VAL A 76 -4.30 -16.30 -3.79
CA VAL A 76 -4.61 -16.21 -2.37
C VAL A 76 -4.52 -14.76 -1.88
N ALA A 77 -5.44 -14.33 -1.05
CA ALA A 77 -5.33 -13.06 -0.34
C ALA A 77 -4.58 -13.26 0.98
N VAL A 78 -3.66 -12.36 1.31
CA VAL A 78 -2.98 -12.36 2.62
C VAL A 78 -3.22 -11.04 3.33
N GLU A 79 -3.94 -11.11 4.45
CA GLU A 79 -4.25 -9.95 5.28
C GLU A 79 -3.36 -9.89 6.52
N ASN A 80 -3.17 -8.67 7.02
CA ASN A 80 -2.37 -8.41 8.19
C ASN A 80 -3.15 -7.63 9.26
N LYS A 81 -2.81 -7.90 10.51
CA LYS A 81 -3.30 -7.14 11.65
C LYS A 81 -2.39 -5.94 11.94
N THR A 82 -2.99 -4.83 12.29
CA THR A 82 -2.29 -3.67 12.86
C THR A 82 -2.82 -3.40 14.27
N VAL A 83 -2.13 -2.54 15.02
CA VAL A 83 -2.60 -2.14 16.35
C VAL A 83 -3.85 -1.24 16.31
N VAL A 84 -4.15 -0.62 15.14
CA VAL A 84 -5.24 0.36 14.97
C VAL A 84 -6.27 -0.03 13.88
N THR A 85 -6.03 -1.08 13.10
CA THR A 85 -6.92 -1.50 12.01
C THR A 85 -7.39 -2.93 12.26
N ARG A 86 -8.69 -3.14 12.15
CA ARG A 86 -9.34 -4.45 12.28
C ARG A 86 -9.52 -5.04 10.88
N PRO A 87 -8.75 -6.07 10.48
CA PRO A 87 -8.74 -6.57 9.11
C PRO A 87 -10.11 -7.09 8.66
N GLU A 88 -10.79 -7.93 9.45
CA GLU A 88 -12.09 -8.49 9.09
C GLU A 88 -13.15 -7.40 8.88
N LYS A 89 -13.17 -6.39 9.78
CA LYS A 89 -14.06 -5.24 9.63
C LYS A 89 -13.69 -4.44 8.37
N GLY A 90 -12.39 -4.26 8.11
CA GLY A 90 -11.88 -3.57 6.93
C GLY A 90 -12.30 -4.27 5.65
N ARG A 91 -12.11 -5.58 5.56
CA ARG A 91 -12.53 -6.42 4.44
C ARG A 91 -14.03 -6.32 4.17
N TYR A 92 -14.86 -6.48 5.22
CA TYR A 92 -16.31 -6.34 5.12
C TYR A 92 -16.74 -4.95 4.65
N MET A 93 -16.24 -3.89 5.30
CA MET A 93 -16.65 -2.51 5.02
C MET A 93 -16.19 -2.02 3.64
N ASN A 94 -15.05 -2.52 3.14
CA ASN A 94 -14.55 -2.21 1.81
C ASN A 94 -15.00 -3.22 0.74
N LYS A 95 -15.92 -4.15 1.11
CA LYS A 95 -16.63 -5.09 0.21
C LYS A 95 -15.73 -6.15 -0.44
N TYR A 96 -14.54 -6.43 0.10
CA TYR A 96 -13.64 -7.44 -0.43
C TYR A 96 -14.19 -8.86 -0.25
N ASP A 97 -14.94 -9.14 0.83
CA ASP A 97 -15.56 -10.45 1.07
C ASP A 97 -16.39 -10.90 -0.13
N ARG A 98 -17.15 -9.98 -0.75
CA ARG A 98 -17.96 -10.29 -1.93
C ARG A 98 -17.12 -10.66 -3.14
N VAL A 99 -15.98 -9.96 -3.33
CA VAL A 99 -15.05 -10.25 -4.43
C VAL A 99 -14.36 -11.58 -4.20
N TYR A 100 -13.81 -11.80 -3.00
CA TYR A 100 -13.15 -13.07 -2.68
C TYR A 100 -14.09 -14.27 -2.81
N GLN A 101 -15.33 -14.16 -2.32
CA GLN A 101 -16.35 -15.21 -2.44
C GLN A 101 -16.74 -15.47 -3.91
N LYS A 102 -16.87 -14.42 -4.73
CA LYS A 102 -17.23 -14.54 -6.14
C LYS A 102 -16.23 -15.37 -6.96
N TYR A 103 -14.95 -15.34 -6.61
CA TYR A 103 -13.87 -16.00 -7.33
C TYR A 103 -13.20 -17.12 -6.53
N ASP A 104 -13.81 -17.56 -5.43
CA ASP A 104 -13.28 -18.60 -4.53
C ASP A 104 -11.83 -18.36 -4.09
N ILE A 105 -11.49 -17.10 -3.80
CA ILE A 105 -10.15 -16.73 -3.35
C ILE A 105 -9.99 -17.03 -1.84
N PRO A 106 -9.08 -17.93 -1.45
CA PRO A 106 -8.78 -18.17 -0.04
C PRO A 106 -8.17 -16.93 0.62
N ILE A 107 -8.48 -16.73 1.90
CA ILE A 107 -7.96 -15.62 2.70
C ILE A 107 -7.11 -16.20 3.82
N LEU A 108 -5.84 -15.85 3.86
CA LEU A 108 -4.91 -16.21 4.93
C LEU A 108 -4.58 -14.98 5.77
N LEU A 109 -4.44 -15.20 7.07
CA LEU A 109 -4.17 -14.16 8.04
C LEU A 109 -2.75 -14.31 8.59
N ASN A 110 -1.87 -13.34 8.33
CA ASN A 110 -0.47 -13.44 8.75
C ASN A 110 -0.25 -13.32 10.28
N PHE A 111 -1.32 -13.25 11.03
CA PHE A 111 -1.34 -13.21 12.49
C PHE A 111 -2.01 -14.45 13.12
N GLU A 112 -2.37 -15.43 12.31
CA GLU A 112 -2.96 -16.69 12.74
C GLU A 112 -1.98 -17.84 12.44
N ASP A 113 -1.52 -18.53 13.47
CA ASP A 113 -0.51 -19.61 13.37
C ASP A 113 -0.95 -20.79 12.50
N LYS A 114 -2.27 -20.97 12.31
CA LYS A 114 -2.82 -21.99 11.41
C LYS A 114 -2.58 -21.68 9.93
N ASP A 115 -2.44 -20.39 9.57
CA ASP A 115 -2.29 -19.93 8.20
C ASP A 115 -0.81 -19.77 7.82
N MET A 116 0.01 -19.22 8.71
CA MET A 116 1.46 -19.08 8.52
C MET A 116 2.17 -18.77 9.82
N LYS A 117 3.49 -19.03 9.86
CA LYS A 117 4.35 -18.75 11.01
C LYS A 117 5.36 -17.65 10.67
N TRP A 118 5.66 -16.82 11.66
CA TRP A 118 6.75 -15.87 11.58
C TRP A 118 8.06 -16.58 11.93
N ILE A 119 8.90 -16.80 10.93
CA ILE A 119 10.19 -17.46 11.07
C ILE A 119 11.33 -16.45 11.05
N ARG A 120 12.41 -16.75 11.76
CA ARG A 120 13.64 -15.94 11.70
C ARG A 120 14.23 -16.02 10.30
N TYR A 121 14.58 -14.85 9.76
CA TYR A 121 15.14 -14.70 8.43
C TYR A 121 16.43 -13.91 8.49
N GLU A 122 17.45 -14.39 7.78
CA GLU A 122 18.75 -13.74 7.61
C GLU A 122 18.81 -13.22 6.15
N PRO A 123 18.56 -11.91 5.91
CA PRO A 123 18.66 -11.35 4.56
C PRO A 123 20.05 -11.50 3.98
N LYS A 124 20.15 -11.78 2.68
CA LYS A 124 21.42 -11.83 1.94
C LYS A 124 22.00 -10.43 1.77
N ALA A 125 21.13 -9.45 1.54
CA ALA A 125 21.50 -8.06 1.45
C ALA A 125 21.81 -7.46 2.83
N GLN A 126 22.70 -6.49 2.87
CA GLN A 126 22.97 -5.74 4.09
C GLN A 126 21.81 -4.80 4.38
N MET A 127 21.11 -5.04 5.48
CA MET A 127 20.00 -4.18 5.92
C MET A 127 20.53 -2.85 6.47
N ARG A 128 19.86 -1.76 6.09
CA ARG A 128 20.20 -0.41 6.55
C ARG A 128 19.84 -0.19 8.02
N VAL A 129 18.67 -0.66 8.41
CA VAL A 129 18.10 -0.35 9.73
C VAL A 129 17.44 -1.54 10.42
N LEU A 130 16.92 -2.53 9.71
CA LEU A 130 16.12 -3.60 10.32
C LEU A 130 16.89 -4.41 11.34
N ASN A 131 18.20 -4.67 11.13
CA ASN A 131 19.04 -5.36 12.11
C ASN A 131 19.25 -4.55 13.40
N HIS A 132 19.22 -3.20 13.28
CA HIS A 132 19.32 -2.33 14.45
C HIS A 132 17.97 -2.24 15.20
N ILE A 133 16.86 -2.20 14.46
CA ILE A 133 15.51 -2.10 15.03
C ILE A 133 15.10 -3.41 15.71
N TYR A 134 15.47 -4.54 15.12
CA TYR A 134 15.17 -5.90 15.57
C TYR A 134 16.44 -6.68 15.89
N PRO A 135 17.16 -6.36 16.97
CA PRO A 135 18.40 -7.04 17.33
C PRO A 135 18.22 -8.53 17.66
N GLU A 136 17.00 -8.95 17.98
CA GLU A 136 16.62 -10.35 18.16
C GLU A 136 16.50 -11.14 16.86
N GLY A 137 16.56 -10.46 15.73
CA GLY A 137 16.42 -10.99 14.38
C GLY A 137 15.17 -10.55 13.66
N ILE A 138 15.27 -10.50 12.33
CA ILE A 138 14.16 -10.20 11.43
C ILE A 138 13.29 -11.45 11.32
N HIS A 139 11.97 -11.31 11.40
CA HIS A 139 11.02 -12.39 11.25
C HIS A 139 10.08 -12.10 10.09
N ILE A 140 9.88 -13.10 9.22
CA ILE A 140 9.06 -13.01 8.02
C ILE A 140 8.06 -14.18 7.98
N PRO A 141 6.86 -14.00 7.43
CA PRO A 141 5.92 -15.10 7.25
C PRO A 141 6.50 -16.18 6.31
N ASP A 142 6.53 -17.43 6.78
CA ASP A 142 7.05 -18.57 6.01
C ASP A 142 6.32 -18.81 4.69
N TYR A 143 5.03 -18.51 4.66
CA TYR A 143 4.18 -18.66 3.49
C TYR A 143 4.62 -17.82 2.29
N PHE A 144 5.36 -16.73 2.49
CA PHE A 144 5.71 -15.78 1.41
C PHE A 144 6.82 -16.29 0.49
N PHE A 145 7.65 -17.23 0.96
CA PHE A 145 8.80 -17.72 0.20
C PHE A 145 8.40 -18.45 -1.08
N GLY A 146 9.05 -18.10 -2.19
CA GLY A 146 8.86 -18.73 -3.49
C GLY A 146 7.51 -18.47 -4.16
N LYS A 147 6.75 -17.46 -3.68
CA LYS A 147 5.46 -17.08 -4.24
C LYS A 147 5.54 -15.74 -4.95
N ASN A 148 4.69 -15.54 -5.94
CA ASN A 148 4.48 -14.20 -6.47
C ASN A 148 3.74 -13.33 -5.45
N ILE A 149 3.96 -12.02 -5.53
CA ILE A 149 3.12 -11.05 -4.82
C ILE A 149 2.69 -9.91 -5.75
N VAL A 150 1.39 -9.62 -5.76
CA VAL A 150 0.82 -8.45 -6.43
C VAL A 150 0.39 -7.45 -5.36
N GLN A 151 1.12 -6.33 -5.28
CA GLN A 151 0.81 -5.22 -4.39
C GLN A 151 -0.36 -4.41 -4.98
N LEU A 152 -1.37 -4.11 -4.14
CA LEU A 152 -2.57 -3.34 -4.53
C LEU A 152 -2.66 -2.01 -3.78
N PRO A 153 -1.67 -1.10 -3.95
CA PRO A 153 -1.68 0.18 -3.27
C PRO A 153 -2.72 1.13 -3.85
N THR A 154 -3.05 2.16 -3.08
CA THR A 154 -3.87 3.30 -3.50
C THR A 154 -3.00 4.53 -3.64
N MET A 155 -3.21 5.33 -4.67
CA MET A 155 -2.56 6.63 -4.86
C MET A 155 -3.03 7.59 -3.77
N LYS A 156 -2.18 7.87 -2.77
CA LYS A 156 -2.54 8.72 -1.63
C LYS A 156 -1.35 9.31 -0.90
N CYS A 157 -1.60 10.44 -0.24
CA CYS A 157 -0.66 11.05 0.70
C CYS A 157 -0.49 10.23 1.99
N HIS A 158 0.62 10.48 2.66
CA HIS A 158 0.95 9.90 3.97
C HIS A 158 1.79 10.87 4.80
N ILE A 159 1.40 11.04 6.08
CA ILE A 159 2.02 12.01 6.99
C ILE A 159 3.53 11.84 7.19
N TYR A 160 4.09 10.61 7.13
CA TYR A 160 5.52 10.36 7.38
C TYR A 160 6.34 10.12 6.10
N THR A 161 5.73 9.63 5.04
CA THR A 161 6.44 9.27 3.80
C THR A 161 6.03 10.10 2.60
N THR A 162 5.23 11.14 2.79
CA THR A 162 4.62 12.00 1.78
C THR A 162 3.62 11.23 0.90
N THR A 163 4.01 10.08 0.36
CA THR A 163 3.16 9.16 -0.41
C THR A 163 3.17 7.77 0.19
N THR A 164 2.18 6.95 -0.14
CA THR A 164 2.10 5.56 0.34
C THR A 164 2.77 4.60 -0.63
N GLY A 165 2.21 4.37 -1.79
CA GLY A 165 2.79 3.58 -2.88
C GLY A 165 2.92 2.06 -2.65
N ALA A 166 3.56 1.42 -3.62
CA ALA A 166 3.78 -0.01 -3.67
C ALA A 166 4.84 -0.48 -2.66
N MET A 167 5.95 0.26 -2.55
CA MET A 167 7.00 -0.07 -1.58
C MET A 167 6.43 -0.12 -0.15
N LYS A 168 5.57 0.84 0.21
CA LYS A 168 4.98 0.90 1.54
C LYS A 168 3.89 -0.17 1.76
N ASN A 169 3.26 -0.69 0.73
CA ASN A 169 2.24 -1.72 0.88
C ASN A 169 2.81 -3.03 1.46
N ALA A 170 4.06 -3.36 1.18
CA ALA A 170 4.79 -4.48 1.76
C ALA A 170 4.95 -4.39 3.29
N PHE A 171 4.93 -3.18 3.84
CA PHE A 171 4.99 -2.94 5.29
C PHE A 171 3.93 -3.73 6.06
N GLY A 172 2.74 -3.89 5.47
CA GLY A 172 1.65 -4.67 6.04
C GLY A 172 1.87 -6.19 5.99
N GLY A 173 2.61 -6.69 5.00
CA GLY A 173 2.88 -8.12 4.82
C GLY A 173 4.09 -8.63 5.60
N LEU A 174 5.17 -7.87 5.57
CA LEU A 174 6.50 -8.31 6.04
C LEU A 174 6.87 -7.84 7.45
N LEU A 175 6.10 -6.96 8.07
CA LEU A 175 6.30 -6.55 9.46
C LEU A 175 5.11 -6.93 10.32
N ASN A 176 5.39 -7.55 11.46
CA ASN A 176 4.39 -7.95 12.45
C ASN A 176 3.83 -6.74 13.22
N THR A 177 3.12 -6.96 14.32
CA THR A 177 2.52 -5.90 15.13
C THR A 177 3.52 -4.90 15.74
N ARG A 178 4.83 -5.25 15.81
CA ARG A 178 5.89 -4.34 16.28
C ARG A 178 6.38 -3.35 15.22
N ARG A 179 5.75 -3.33 14.05
CA ARG A 179 6.12 -2.42 12.94
C ARG A 179 6.22 -0.93 13.33
N HIS A 180 5.53 -0.52 14.39
CA HIS A 180 5.60 0.85 14.87
C HIS A 180 7.01 1.24 15.39
N TYR A 181 7.90 0.29 15.70
CA TYR A 181 9.30 0.56 16.05
C TYR A 181 10.09 1.21 14.90
N THR A 182 9.64 1.00 13.67
CA THR A 182 10.33 1.48 12.47
C THR A 182 9.98 2.92 12.06
N HIS A 183 8.99 3.57 12.71
CA HIS A 183 8.50 4.88 12.24
C HIS A 183 9.59 5.96 12.14
N SER A 184 10.55 5.98 13.05
CA SER A 184 11.67 6.94 13.01
C SER A 184 12.69 6.66 11.89
N TRP A 185 12.60 5.48 11.26
CA TRP A 185 13.47 4.99 10.20
C TRP A 185 12.64 4.47 9.04
N ILE A 186 11.48 5.12 8.82
CA ILE A 186 10.47 4.57 7.91
C ILE A 186 10.98 4.47 6.47
N HIS A 187 11.76 5.44 6.00
CA HIS A 187 12.27 5.48 4.65
C HIS A 187 13.28 4.35 4.39
N GLU A 188 14.26 4.21 5.27
CA GLU A 188 15.26 3.13 5.20
C GLU A 188 14.60 1.76 5.37
N THR A 189 13.60 1.67 6.24
CA THR A 189 12.83 0.43 6.43
C THR A 189 12.13 -0.01 5.13
N LEU A 190 11.56 0.92 4.36
CA LEU A 190 10.90 0.58 3.10
C LEU A 190 11.90 0.03 2.06
N VAL A 191 13.12 0.55 2.06
CA VAL A 191 14.21 0.05 1.20
C VAL A 191 14.63 -1.36 1.62
N ASP A 192 14.87 -1.58 2.91
CA ASP A 192 15.18 -2.92 3.45
C ASP A 192 14.10 -3.94 3.10
N LEU A 193 12.81 -3.57 3.24
CA LEU A 193 11.70 -4.45 2.89
C LEU A 193 11.63 -4.74 1.39
N LEU A 194 11.99 -3.80 0.53
CA LEU A 194 12.04 -4.04 -0.90
C LEU A 194 13.13 -5.03 -1.26
N GLN A 195 14.31 -4.92 -0.63
CA GLN A 195 15.39 -5.91 -0.80
C GLN A 195 14.95 -7.31 -0.37
N ILE A 196 14.30 -7.42 0.79
CA ILE A 196 13.74 -8.69 1.26
C ILE A 196 12.72 -9.26 0.28
N GLN A 197 11.83 -8.44 -0.28
CA GLN A 197 10.86 -8.89 -1.29
C GLN A 197 11.53 -9.50 -2.51
N TYR A 198 12.62 -8.90 -3.02
CA TYR A 198 13.38 -9.47 -4.14
C TYR A 198 14.06 -10.78 -3.81
N GLU A 199 14.38 -11.03 -2.55
CA GLU A 199 15.01 -12.28 -2.12
C GLU A 199 14.03 -13.43 -1.96
N ILE A 200 12.79 -13.14 -1.51
CA ILE A 200 11.86 -14.19 -1.09
C ILE A 200 10.76 -14.50 -2.12
N HIS A 201 10.37 -13.53 -2.95
CA HIS A 201 9.31 -13.73 -3.94
C HIS A 201 9.86 -14.24 -5.27
N SER A 202 9.11 -15.12 -5.93
CA SER A 202 9.37 -15.57 -7.31
C SER A 202 9.04 -14.50 -8.34
N GLY A 203 8.06 -13.62 -8.02
CA GLY A 203 7.66 -12.49 -8.86
C GLY A 203 7.08 -11.37 -8.00
N LEU A 204 7.34 -10.12 -8.40
CA LEU A 204 6.89 -8.92 -7.71
C LEU A 204 6.24 -7.97 -8.73
N PHE A 205 4.99 -7.60 -8.48
CA PHE A 205 4.24 -6.71 -9.33
C PHE A 205 3.36 -5.77 -8.50
N ALA A 206 3.03 -4.60 -9.05
CA ALA A 206 2.13 -3.66 -8.40
C ALA A 206 1.08 -3.15 -9.39
N VAL A 207 -0.16 -3.04 -8.90
CA VAL A 207 -1.26 -2.35 -9.59
C VAL A 207 -1.79 -1.29 -8.64
N MET A 208 -1.54 -0.02 -8.94
CA MET A 208 -1.94 1.10 -8.09
C MET A 208 -3.26 1.71 -8.58
N ASP A 209 -4.19 1.86 -7.65
CA ASP A 209 -5.47 2.52 -7.90
C ASP A 209 -5.38 4.03 -7.62
N GLY A 210 -5.60 4.82 -8.65
CA GLY A 210 -5.82 6.26 -8.61
C GLY A 210 -7.21 6.65 -9.14
N THR A 211 -8.18 5.73 -9.19
CA THR A 211 -9.55 6.06 -9.59
C THR A 211 -10.16 7.09 -8.65
N THR A 212 -10.05 6.84 -7.36
CA THR A 212 -10.24 7.81 -6.29
C THR A 212 -8.96 7.87 -5.47
N ALA A 213 -8.18 8.90 -5.67
CA ALA A 213 -6.93 9.13 -4.93
C ALA A 213 -7.21 9.87 -3.61
N GLY A 214 -6.25 9.78 -2.68
CA GLY A 214 -6.37 10.37 -1.35
C GLY A 214 -5.43 11.55 -1.11
N ASN A 215 -5.95 12.76 -1.04
CA ASN A 215 -5.19 13.97 -0.68
C ASN A 215 -5.26 14.26 0.83
N GLY A 216 -4.25 14.90 1.40
CA GLY A 216 -4.27 15.35 2.80
C GLY A 216 -3.50 14.45 3.77
N PRO A 217 -3.72 14.59 5.09
CA PRO A 217 -2.92 13.93 6.13
C PRO A 217 -3.29 12.44 6.27
N GLY A 218 -2.85 11.65 5.27
CA GLY A 218 -3.07 10.20 5.21
C GLY A 218 -2.28 9.41 6.25
N PRO A 219 -2.59 8.13 6.40
CA PRO A 219 -3.33 7.29 5.45
C PRO A 219 -4.85 7.20 5.69
N ARG A 220 -5.40 7.85 6.73
CA ARG A 220 -6.81 7.70 7.14
C ARG A 220 -7.64 8.95 6.91
N THR A 221 -7.14 10.13 7.27
CA THR A 221 -7.89 11.40 7.25
C THR A 221 -7.73 12.13 5.92
N LEU A 222 -8.10 11.46 4.84
CA LEU A 222 -7.91 11.93 3.48
C LEU A 222 -9.11 12.70 2.93
N GLN A 223 -8.87 13.47 1.88
CA GLN A 223 -9.89 14.06 1.01
C GLN A 223 -9.89 13.28 -0.30
N PRO A 224 -11.02 12.68 -0.72
CA PRO A 224 -11.10 11.93 -1.96
C PRO A 224 -11.00 12.85 -3.18
N VAL A 225 -10.19 12.44 -4.15
CA VAL A 225 -10.03 13.12 -5.44
C VAL A 225 -10.25 12.11 -6.56
N ASN A 226 -11.20 12.34 -7.44
CA ASN A 226 -11.41 11.50 -8.62
C ASN A 226 -10.30 11.77 -9.64
N ALA A 227 -9.21 11.02 -9.56
CA ALA A 227 -8.08 11.16 -10.50
C ALA A 227 -8.27 10.33 -11.76
N ASN A 228 -9.00 9.20 -11.67
CA ASN A 228 -9.40 8.34 -12.80
C ASN A 228 -8.21 7.65 -13.50
N TYR A 229 -7.18 7.26 -12.78
CA TYR A 229 -6.02 6.56 -13.32
C TYR A 229 -5.82 5.20 -12.67
N LEU A 230 -5.29 4.26 -13.47
CA LEU A 230 -4.68 3.01 -13.03
C LEU A 230 -3.22 3.00 -13.44
N LEU A 231 -2.35 2.54 -12.55
CA LEU A 231 -0.93 2.38 -12.83
C LEU A 231 -0.52 0.93 -12.57
N ALA A 232 0.43 0.40 -13.35
CA ALA A 232 0.99 -0.91 -13.10
C ALA A 232 2.48 -0.97 -13.44
N SER A 233 3.25 -1.75 -12.67
CA SER A 233 4.67 -1.96 -12.90
C SER A 233 5.20 -3.17 -12.14
N ALA A 234 6.24 -3.81 -12.67
CA ALA A 234 7.10 -4.71 -11.93
C ALA A 234 8.14 -3.96 -11.07
N ASP A 235 8.46 -2.72 -11.43
CA ASP A 235 9.39 -1.86 -10.69
C ASP A 235 8.62 -1.04 -9.63
N GLN A 236 8.77 -1.44 -8.37
CA GLN A 236 8.05 -0.84 -7.24
C GLN A 236 8.48 0.61 -6.98
N VAL A 237 9.74 0.95 -7.29
CA VAL A 237 10.27 2.31 -7.13
C VAL A 237 9.74 3.20 -8.24
N ALA A 238 9.71 2.71 -9.48
CA ALA A 238 9.26 3.48 -10.64
C ALA A 238 7.76 3.81 -10.56
N ILE A 239 6.91 2.87 -10.13
CA ILE A 239 5.48 3.14 -9.98
C ILE A 239 5.22 4.18 -8.89
N ASP A 240 5.96 4.12 -7.78
CA ASP A 240 5.85 5.09 -6.69
C ASP A 240 6.35 6.48 -7.12
N ALA A 241 7.43 6.54 -7.92
CA ALA A 241 7.95 7.79 -8.48
C ALA A 241 6.97 8.44 -9.46
N VAL A 242 6.38 7.66 -10.38
CA VAL A 242 5.36 8.14 -11.32
C VAL A 242 4.14 8.66 -10.57
N ALA A 243 3.64 7.90 -9.59
CA ALA A 243 2.50 8.32 -8.78
C ALA A 243 2.80 9.61 -8.00
N ALA A 244 3.98 9.72 -7.38
CA ALA A 244 4.40 10.93 -6.66
C ALA A 244 4.43 12.15 -7.58
N LYS A 245 4.99 12.03 -8.80
CA LYS A 245 4.99 13.09 -9.81
C LYS A 245 3.58 13.51 -10.21
N MET A 246 2.70 12.55 -10.50
CA MET A 246 1.29 12.84 -10.83
C MET A 246 0.56 13.54 -9.68
N MET A 247 0.87 13.19 -8.43
CA MET A 247 0.34 13.86 -7.24
C MET A 247 0.87 15.30 -7.06
N GLY A 248 1.96 15.66 -7.72
CA GLY A 248 2.59 16.99 -7.65
C GLY A 248 3.82 17.07 -6.75
N PHE A 249 4.37 15.93 -6.35
CA PHE A 249 5.61 15.86 -5.56
C PHE A 249 6.82 15.59 -6.45
N GLU A 250 8.00 16.06 -6.02
CA GLU A 250 9.27 15.70 -6.65
C GLU A 250 9.72 14.32 -6.17
N PRO A 251 9.76 13.27 -7.01
CA PRO A 251 10.02 11.89 -6.56
C PRO A 251 11.36 11.73 -5.85
N MET A 252 12.42 12.35 -6.37
CA MET A 252 13.76 12.24 -5.78
C MET A 252 13.93 13.03 -4.49
N SER A 253 12.98 13.89 -4.13
CA SER A 253 12.93 14.51 -2.80
C SER A 253 12.40 13.56 -1.71
N LEU A 254 11.75 12.46 -2.11
CA LEU A 254 11.23 11.44 -1.20
C LEU A 254 12.34 10.44 -0.84
N PRO A 255 12.81 10.40 0.42
CA PRO A 255 14.03 9.65 0.75
C PRO A 255 13.94 8.16 0.41
N TYR A 256 12.79 7.50 0.59
CA TYR A 256 12.67 6.08 0.29
C TYR A 256 12.79 5.76 -1.21
N ILE A 257 12.28 6.65 -2.10
CA ILE A 257 12.43 6.52 -3.55
C ILE A 257 13.90 6.77 -3.94
N ARG A 258 14.46 7.86 -3.44
CA ARG A 258 15.86 8.24 -3.73
C ARG A 258 16.84 7.17 -3.29
N ILE A 259 16.74 6.69 -2.06
CA ILE A 259 17.64 5.66 -1.54
C ILE A 259 17.52 4.36 -2.34
N ALA A 260 16.28 3.91 -2.64
CA ALA A 260 16.06 2.70 -3.43
C ALA A 260 16.64 2.82 -4.86
N HIS A 261 16.53 4.02 -5.49
CA HIS A 261 17.15 4.30 -6.77
C HIS A 261 18.68 4.26 -6.68
N GLU A 262 19.28 4.95 -5.71
CA GLU A 262 20.72 4.99 -5.48
C GLU A 262 21.32 3.60 -5.22
N GLU A 263 20.56 2.67 -4.65
CA GLU A 263 20.96 1.27 -4.42
C GLU A 263 20.65 0.33 -5.61
N GLY A 264 20.10 0.86 -6.70
CA GLY A 264 19.78 0.07 -7.90
C GLY A 264 18.61 -0.90 -7.72
N LEU A 265 17.72 -0.65 -6.75
CA LEU A 265 16.53 -1.47 -6.46
C LEU A 265 15.34 -1.14 -7.39
N GLY A 266 15.45 -0.08 -8.18
CA GLY A 266 14.45 0.37 -9.15
C GLY A 266 14.77 1.78 -9.63
N ILE A 267 13.94 2.30 -10.53
CA ILE A 267 14.17 3.60 -11.15
C ILE A 267 13.32 4.67 -10.47
N GLY A 268 13.96 5.60 -9.74
CA GLY A 268 13.27 6.69 -9.04
C GLY A 268 13.24 8.02 -9.81
N LYS A 269 14.18 8.23 -10.74
CA LYS A 269 14.27 9.45 -11.53
C LYS A 269 13.25 9.45 -12.68
N PRO A 270 12.33 10.43 -12.74
CA PRO A 270 11.26 10.43 -13.75
C PRO A 270 11.76 10.38 -15.19
N GLU A 271 12.90 11.01 -15.48
CA GLU A 271 13.50 11.05 -16.81
C GLU A 271 14.09 9.71 -17.27
N GLU A 272 14.35 8.79 -16.34
CA GLU A 272 14.85 7.44 -16.63
C GLU A 272 13.72 6.40 -16.69
N ILE A 273 12.47 6.80 -16.36
CA ILE A 273 11.30 5.91 -16.33
C ILE A 273 10.62 5.93 -17.71
N THR A 274 10.35 4.75 -18.26
CA THR A 274 9.53 4.60 -19.46
C THR A 274 8.06 4.51 -19.09
N VAL A 275 7.33 5.61 -19.22
CA VAL A 275 5.87 5.63 -19.06
C VAL A 275 5.22 5.19 -20.37
N VAL A 276 4.31 4.22 -20.32
CA VAL A 276 3.56 3.69 -21.45
C VAL A 276 2.04 3.82 -21.21
N GLY A 277 1.29 4.02 -22.27
CA GLY A 277 -0.16 4.26 -22.22
C GLY A 277 -0.48 5.75 -22.30
N GLU A 278 -1.01 6.33 -21.26
CA GLU A 278 -1.39 7.75 -21.23
C GLU A 278 -0.18 8.68 -21.11
N ASP A 279 -0.24 9.81 -21.80
CA ASP A 279 0.70 10.92 -21.58
C ASP A 279 0.36 11.63 -20.27
N ILE A 280 1.27 11.55 -19.32
CA ILE A 280 1.14 12.17 -17.99
C ILE A 280 2.00 13.43 -17.82
N SER A 281 2.65 13.92 -18.88
CA SER A 281 3.59 15.06 -18.80
C SER A 281 2.95 16.32 -18.23
N GLY A 282 1.66 16.55 -18.52
CA GLY A 282 0.87 17.68 -18.01
C GLY A 282 0.06 17.37 -16.74
N VAL A 283 0.17 16.15 -16.16
CA VAL A 283 -0.64 15.78 -15.01
C VAL A 283 0.00 16.29 -13.72
N ASN A 284 -0.73 17.12 -13.00
CA ASN A 284 -0.42 17.54 -11.64
C ASN A 284 -1.73 17.65 -10.84
N LEU A 285 -1.88 16.79 -9.83
CA LEU A 285 -3.08 16.76 -8.98
C LEU A 285 -3.02 17.75 -7.82
N HIS A 286 -1.90 18.48 -7.67
CA HIS A 286 -1.67 19.49 -6.64
C HIS A 286 -1.96 18.99 -5.22
N PHE A 287 -1.55 17.76 -4.92
CA PHE A 287 -1.74 17.19 -3.59
C PHE A 287 -0.82 17.85 -2.56
N THR A 288 -1.32 17.90 -1.34
CA THR A 288 -0.58 18.38 -0.18
C THR A 288 -0.81 17.41 0.99
N VAL A 289 0.23 17.11 1.73
CA VAL A 289 0.09 16.19 2.88
C VAL A 289 -0.75 16.84 3.98
N GLY A 290 -0.43 18.08 4.35
CA GLY A 290 -1.09 18.77 5.46
C GLY A 290 -0.89 18.07 6.80
N ASP A 291 -1.57 18.55 7.82
CA ASP A 291 -1.50 18.03 9.19
C ASP A 291 -2.87 17.74 9.79
N ASN A 292 -2.87 16.84 10.76
CA ASN A 292 -3.96 16.61 11.69
C ASN A 292 -3.41 16.47 13.12
N LEU A 293 -4.29 16.42 14.11
CA LEU A 293 -3.85 16.32 15.52
C LEU A 293 -2.98 15.08 15.79
N ALA A 294 -3.24 13.97 15.11
CA ALA A 294 -2.45 12.76 15.27
C ALA A 294 -1.08 12.86 14.57
N SER A 295 -0.97 13.55 13.41
CA SER A 295 0.31 13.79 12.75
C SER A 295 1.20 14.70 13.59
N ILE A 296 0.66 15.80 14.10
CA ILE A 296 1.40 16.74 14.98
C ILE A 296 1.93 16.02 16.24
N ALA A 297 1.08 15.20 16.88
CA ALA A 297 1.51 14.39 18.02
C ALA A 297 2.58 13.36 17.61
N GLY A 298 2.43 12.73 16.45
CA GLY A 298 3.40 11.80 15.89
C GLY A 298 4.75 12.46 15.60
N ASP A 299 4.75 13.64 15.01
CA ASP A 299 5.99 14.38 14.72
C ASP A 299 6.79 14.71 15.98
N VAL A 300 6.11 15.12 17.04
CA VAL A 300 6.75 15.38 18.35
C VAL A 300 7.35 14.09 18.93
N LEU A 301 6.67 12.96 18.76
CA LEU A 301 7.06 11.66 19.33
C LEU A 301 8.14 10.93 18.51
N TRP A 302 8.02 10.93 17.17
CA TRP A 302 8.88 10.13 16.28
C TRP A 302 10.09 10.92 15.77
N PHE A 303 9.95 12.21 15.53
CA PHE A 303 10.96 13.05 14.89
C PHE A 303 11.40 14.23 15.78
N GLY A 304 10.57 14.65 16.73
CA GLY A 304 10.74 15.81 17.57
C GLY A 304 11.48 15.53 18.90
N PRO A 305 11.34 16.43 19.88
CA PRO A 305 12.10 16.40 21.13
C PRO A 305 11.84 15.18 22.01
N LEU A 306 10.67 14.52 21.84
CA LEU A 306 10.34 13.31 22.61
C LEU A 306 10.91 12.03 22.00
N LYS A 307 11.60 12.09 20.83
CA LYS A 307 12.25 10.95 20.19
C LYS A 307 13.13 10.14 21.15
N ARG A 308 13.85 10.79 22.06
CA ARG A 308 14.71 10.13 23.06
C ARG A 308 13.97 9.18 24.02
N PHE A 309 12.64 9.35 24.18
CA PHE A 309 11.80 8.54 25.05
C PHE A 309 11.03 7.45 24.31
N GLN A 310 11.27 7.24 23.03
CA GLN A 310 10.52 6.28 22.19
C GLN A 310 10.50 4.87 22.77
N LYS A 311 11.64 4.38 23.29
CA LYS A 311 11.71 3.04 23.90
C LYS A 311 10.75 2.93 25.09
N LEU A 312 10.65 3.98 25.92
CA LEU A 312 9.70 4.01 27.02
C LEU A 312 8.25 4.02 26.54
N PHE A 313 7.93 4.83 25.53
CA PHE A 313 6.54 4.99 25.07
C PHE A 313 6.05 3.82 24.24
N PHE A 314 6.88 3.27 23.36
CA PHE A 314 6.44 2.34 22.33
C PHE A 314 6.93 0.90 22.52
N HIS A 315 7.95 0.65 23.37
CA HIS A 315 8.43 -0.69 23.68
C HIS A 315 7.92 -1.20 25.03
N THR A 316 7.01 -0.48 25.68
CA THR A 316 6.39 -0.85 26.95
C THR A 316 4.86 -0.86 26.80
N PRO A 317 4.09 -1.35 27.79
CA PRO A 317 2.63 -1.31 27.77
C PRO A 317 2.02 0.09 27.59
N LEU A 318 2.80 1.16 27.80
CA LEU A 318 2.36 2.54 27.53
C LEU A 318 1.94 2.78 26.07
N VAL A 319 2.42 1.98 25.11
CA VAL A 319 1.96 2.02 23.73
C VAL A 319 0.44 1.88 23.63
N GLY A 320 -0.19 1.14 24.52
CA GLY A 320 -1.64 0.98 24.58
C GLY A 320 -2.41 2.30 24.73
N LEU A 321 -1.86 3.26 25.47
CA LEU A 321 -2.46 4.60 25.61
C LEU A 321 -2.46 5.36 24.28
N PHE A 322 -1.34 5.31 23.54
CA PHE A 322 -1.22 5.98 22.24
C PHE A 322 -2.11 5.33 21.18
N VAL A 323 -2.20 4.00 21.19
CA VAL A 323 -3.13 3.23 20.33
C VAL A 323 -4.56 3.64 20.62
N TRP A 324 -4.97 3.63 21.90
CA TRP A 324 -6.30 4.04 22.31
C TRP A 324 -6.62 5.50 21.89
N ALA A 325 -5.69 6.42 22.12
CA ALA A 325 -5.88 7.83 21.74
C ALA A 325 -6.01 7.99 20.21
N SER A 326 -5.21 7.27 19.44
CA SER A 326 -5.28 7.23 17.98
C SER A 326 -6.63 6.68 17.51
N ASP A 327 -7.11 5.56 18.07
CA ASP A 327 -8.40 4.97 17.71
C ASP A 327 -9.54 5.89 18.10
N PHE A 328 -9.50 6.48 19.31
CA PHE A 328 -10.51 7.42 19.73
C PHE A 328 -10.60 8.62 18.78
N TYR A 329 -9.47 9.25 18.45
CA TYR A 329 -9.44 10.38 17.54
C TYR A 329 -9.98 10.02 16.15
N HIS A 330 -9.47 8.94 15.54
CA HIS A 330 -9.83 8.59 14.17
C HIS A 330 -11.23 8.00 14.07
N ASP A 331 -11.57 7.03 14.93
CA ASP A 331 -12.81 6.27 14.80
C ASP A 331 -14.01 6.96 15.45
N LYS A 332 -13.81 7.69 16.57
CA LYS A 332 -14.92 8.30 17.30
C LYS A 332 -15.12 9.78 16.96
N VAL A 333 -14.01 10.51 16.73
CA VAL A 333 -14.09 11.95 16.45
C VAL A 333 -14.10 12.20 14.94
N TRP A 334 -13.00 11.87 14.26
CA TRP A 334 -12.82 12.27 12.87
C TRP A 334 -13.80 11.56 11.92
N TRP A 335 -13.96 10.25 12.06
CA TRP A 335 -14.90 9.50 11.22
C TRP A 335 -16.33 10.01 11.37
N ASN A 336 -16.84 10.14 12.59
CA ASN A 336 -18.21 10.54 12.83
C ASN A 336 -18.52 12.01 12.49
N THR A 337 -17.48 12.85 12.38
CA THR A 337 -17.66 14.28 12.06
C THR A 337 -17.38 14.60 10.60
N LYS A 338 -16.20 14.25 10.11
CA LYS A 338 -15.71 14.58 8.76
C LYS A 338 -15.73 13.38 7.81
N GLY A 339 -15.29 12.22 8.26
CA GLY A 339 -15.11 11.04 7.42
C GLY A 339 -16.41 10.54 6.83
N VAL A 340 -17.45 10.36 7.65
CA VAL A 340 -18.76 9.90 7.19
C VAL A 340 -19.43 10.89 6.22
N LYS A 341 -19.18 12.19 6.38
CA LYS A 341 -19.68 13.20 5.44
C LYS A 341 -18.99 13.07 4.08
N ALA A 342 -17.66 13.01 4.07
CA ALA A 342 -16.88 12.84 2.84
C ALA A 342 -17.24 11.53 2.13
N TYR A 343 -17.41 10.44 2.88
CA TYR A 343 -17.84 9.16 2.33
C TYR A 343 -19.23 9.22 1.69
N ARG A 344 -20.22 9.80 2.38
CA ARG A 344 -21.59 9.93 1.85
C ARG A 344 -21.65 10.85 0.64
N GLN A 345 -20.93 11.96 0.67
CA GLN A 345 -20.82 12.86 -0.47
C GLN A 345 -20.21 12.16 -1.68
N TRP A 346 -19.10 11.42 -1.46
CA TRP A 346 -18.48 10.65 -2.52
C TRP A 346 -19.40 9.57 -3.10
N LEU A 347 -20.17 8.84 -2.27
CA LEU A 347 -21.17 7.88 -2.76
C LEU A 347 -22.21 8.50 -3.68
N GLN A 348 -22.64 9.72 -3.39
CA GLN A 348 -23.70 10.40 -4.14
C GLN A 348 -23.17 11.10 -5.40
N GLU A 349 -22.07 11.81 -5.29
CA GLU A 349 -21.56 12.71 -6.32
C GLU A 349 -20.55 12.03 -7.27
N SER A 350 -19.71 11.12 -6.76
CA SER A 350 -18.69 10.46 -7.57
C SER A 350 -19.25 9.30 -8.38
N PRO A 351 -18.86 9.14 -9.65
CA PRO A 351 -19.14 7.92 -10.40
C PRO A 351 -18.54 6.67 -9.76
N TRP A 352 -17.40 6.80 -9.10
CA TRP A 352 -16.76 5.72 -8.33
C TRP A 352 -17.52 5.37 -7.06
N GLY A 353 -18.12 6.36 -6.40
CA GLY A 353 -19.01 6.12 -5.27
C GLY A 353 -20.25 5.31 -5.67
N ARG A 354 -20.86 5.65 -6.80
CA ARG A 354 -21.98 4.87 -7.36
C ARG A 354 -21.59 3.46 -7.78
N LEU A 355 -20.36 3.26 -8.28
CA LEU A 355 -19.84 1.93 -8.54
C LEU A 355 -19.64 1.16 -7.23
N PHE A 356 -19.02 1.79 -6.21
CA PHE A 356 -18.81 1.17 -4.91
C PHE A 356 -20.12 0.69 -4.27
N ASP A 357 -21.20 1.43 -4.43
CA ASP A 357 -22.51 1.07 -3.86
C ASP A 357 -23.09 -0.22 -4.46
N ARG A 358 -22.72 -0.56 -5.70
CA ARG A 358 -23.17 -1.78 -6.39
C ARG A 358 -22.43 -3.05 -5.94
N TYR A 359 -21.18 -2.91 -5.45
CA TYR A 359 -20.44 -4.03 -4.85
C TYR A 359 -21.09 -4.43 -3.50
#